data_186d81f4c1de2e45228ebef7930047e2
#
_entry.id   186d81f4c1de2e45228ebef7930047e2
#
_cell.length_a   1.000
_cell.length_b   1.000
_cell.length_c   1.000
_cell.angle_alpha   90.00
_cell.angle_beta   90.00
_cell.angle_gamma   90.00
#
_symmetry.space_group_name_H-M   'P 1'
#
loop_
_entity.id
_entity.type
_entity.pdbx_description
1 polymer ?
#
loop_
_entity_poly.entity_id
_entity_poly.type
_entity_poly.pdbx_seq_one_letter_code
_entity_poly.pdbx_strand_id
1 'polypeptide(L)' 'MSKIALVDDDRNILTSVSISLEAEGFEVETYNDGQSALDAFNRKLPDMAVLDIKMPRMD' A
#
# COMPACT_ATOMS: atom_id res chain seq x y z
N MET A 1 10.85 -9.20 -10.19
CA MET A 1 10.53 -8.97 -8.80
C MET A 1 9.13 -8.39 -8.67
N SER A 2 8.36 -8.89 -7.75
CA SER A 2 6.98 -8.45 -7.63
C SER A 2 6.88 -7.11 -6.93
N LYS A 3 6.02 -6.25 -7.43
CA LYS A 3 5.78 -4.96 -6.83
C LYS A 3 4.46 -5.02 -6.07
N ILE A 4 4.49 -4.62 -4.82
CA ILE A 4 3.34 -4.62 -3.95
C ILE A 4 3.00 -3.19 -3.56
N ALA A 5 1.75 -2.81 -3.69
CA ALA A 5 1.28 -1.51 -3.24
C ALA A 5 0.55 -1.70 -1.92
N LEU A 6 0.93 -0.93 -0.93
CA LEU A 6 0.28 -0.95 0.38
C LEU A 6 -0.51 0.34 0.55
N VAL A 7 -1.77 0.21 0.90
CA VAL A 7 -2.62 1.38 1.11
C VAL A 7 -3.22 1.29 2.51
N ASP A 8 -2.89 2.24 3.34
CA ASP A 8 -3.37 2.27 4.71
C ASP A 8 -3.22 3.69 5.21
N ASP A 9 -4.17 4.17 5.98
CA ASP A 9 -4.10 5.52 6.52
C ASP A 9 -3.19 5.61 7.74
N ASP A 10 -2.72 4.49 8.26
CA ASP A 10 -1.82 4.47 9.40
C ASP A 10 -0.39 4.30 8.90
N ARG A 11 0.39 5.38 8.99
CA ARG A 11 1.76 5.36 8.49
C ARG A 11 2.66 4.40 9.21
N ASN A 12 2.39 4.17 10.50
CA ASN A 12 3.20 3.21 11.25
C ASN A 12 3.01 1.80 10.71
N ILE A 13 1.78 1.47 10.35
CA ILE A 13 1.51 0.17 9.77
C ILE A 13 2.18 0.07 8.40
N LEU A 14 2.08 1.11 7.58
CA LEU A 14 2.73 1.10 6.29
C LEU A 14 4.23 0.85 6.41
N THR A 15 4.85 1.55 7.34
CA THR A 15 6.29 1.41 7.52
C THR A 15 6.65 0.00 7.96
N SER A 16 5.93 -0.53 8.96
CA SER A 16 6.24 -1.84 9.50
C SER A 16 6.05 -2.93 8.45
N VAL A 17 4.95 -2.88 7.74
CA VAL A 17 4.65 -3.93 6.76
C VAL A 17 5.60 -3.81 5.57
N SER A 18 5.91 -2.60 5.14
CA SER A 18 6.80 -2.46 3.99
C SER A 18 8.19 -2.99 4.31
N ILE A 19 8.68 -2.77 5.52
CA ILE A 19 9.99 -3.30 5.90
C ILE A 19 9.96 -4.83 5.84
N SER A 20 8.89 -5.43 6.36
CA SER A 20 8.79 -6.89 6.35
C SER A 20 8.75 -7.44 4.94
N LEU A 21 7.99 -6.81 4.07
CA LEU A 21 7.87 -7.29 2.70
C LEU A 21 9.16 -7.08 1.91
N GLU A 22 9.82 -5.96 2.14
CA GLU A 22 11.09 -5.73 1.47
C GLU A 22 12.14 -6.73 1.90
N ALA A 23 12.09 -7.14 3.15
CA ALA A 23 12.99 -8.18 3.65
C ALA A 23 12.77 -9.50 2.94
N GLU A 24 11.55 -9.73 2.42
CA GLU A 24 11.26 -10.94 1.67
C GLU A 24 11.61 -10.81 0.19
N GLY A 25 12.10 -9.67 -0.23
CA GLY A 25 12.52 -9.48 -1.61
C GLY A 25 11.51 -8.79 -2.49
N PHE A 26 10.42 -8.28 -1.93
CA PHE A 26 9.43 -7.58 -2.72
C PHE A 26 9.78 -6.11 -2.86
N GLU A 27 9.30 -5.53 -3.94
CA GLU A 27 9.40 -4.09 -4.14
C GLU A 27 8.09 -3.49 -3.65
N VAL A 28 8.17 -2.54 -2.73
CA VAL A 28 6.97 -2.04 -2.05
C VAL A 28 6.81 -0.55 -2.26
N GLU A 29 5.58 -0.14 -2.59
CA GLU A 29 5.21 1.26 -2.63
C GLU A 29 4.08 1.46 -1.64
N THR A 30 4.11 2.57 -0.91
CA THR A 30 3.13 2.83 0.12
C THR A 30 2.31 4.07 -0.22
N TYR A 31 1.05 4.03 0.14
CA TYR A 31 0.12 5.13 -0.05
C TYR A 31 -0.70 5.26 1.22
N ASN A 32 -0.86 6.48 1.70
CA ASN A 32 -1.62 6.66 2.93
C ASN A 32 -3.06 7.11 2.70
N ASP A 33 -3.50 7.11 1.45
CA ASP A 33 -4.91 7.33 1.17
C ASP A 33 -5.26 6.69 -0.17
N GLY A 34 -6.56 6.47 -0.37
CA GLY A 34 -7.01 5.76 -1.55
C GLY A 34 -6.83 6.56 -2.83
N GLN A 35 -6.92 7.89 -2.73
CA GLN A 35 -6.81 8.71 -3.93
C GLN A 35 -5.41 8.65 -4.53
N SER A 36 -4.40 8.73 -3.67
CA SER A 36 -3.03 8.61 -4.13
C SER A 36 -2.77 7.26 -4.77
N ALA A 37 -3.34 6.21 -4.18
CA ALA A 37 -3.19 4.87 -4.73
C ALA A 37 -3.85 4.77 -6.10
N LEU A 38 -5.06 5.30 -6.23
CA LEU A 38 -5.75 5.24 -7.51
C LEU A 38 -4.99 6.00 -8.59
N ASP A 39 -4.46 7.15 -8.25
CA ASP A 39 -3.68 7.93 -9.21
C ASP A 39 -2.48 7.14 -9.69
N ALA A 40 -1.79 6.47 -8.77
CA ALA A 40 -0.64 5.67 -9.13
C ALA A 40 -1.05 4.47 -9.99
N PHE A 41 -2.16 3.82 -9.65
CA PHE A 41 -2.63 2.65 -10.39
C PHE A 41 -3.07 3.01 -11.80
N ASN A 42 -3.58 4.22 -11.99
CA ASN A 42 -3.94 4.67 -13.33
C ASN A 42 -2.73 4.81 -14.22
N ARG A 43 -1.57 5.05 -13.64
CA ARG A 43 -0.35 5.15 -14.41
C ARG A 43 0.30 3.79 -14.60
N LYS A 44 0.30 2.98 -13.55
CA LYS A 44 0.91 1.66 -13.63
C LYS A 44 0.36 0.79 -12.52
N LEU A 45 -0.20 -0.34 -12.88
CA LEU A 45 -0.75 -1.27 -11.91
C LEU A 45 0.36 -2.06 -11.23
N PRO A 46 0.25 -2.27 -9.93
CA PRO A 46 1.20 -3.15 -9.25
C PRO A 46 0.84 -4.62 -9.50
N ASP A 47 1.76 -5.49 -9.16
CA ASP A 47 1.48 -6.91 -9.24
C ASP A 47 0.47 -7.34 -8.20
N MET A 48 0.50 -6.69 -7.04
CA MET A 48 -0.41 -6.99 -5.96
C MET A 48 -0.67 -5.72 -5.17
N ALA A 49 -1.88 -5.56 -4.68
CA ALA A 49 -2.23 -4.44 -3.82
C ALA A 49 -2.80 -4.95 -2.53
N VAL A 50 -2.32 -4.42 -1.42
CA VAL A 50 -2.85 -4.75 -0.10
C VAL A 50 -3.52 -3.50 0.42
N LEU A 51 -4.83 -3.57 0.59
CA LEU A 51 -5.61 -2.43 0.99
C LEU A 51 -6.17 -2.65 2.38
N ASP A 52 -5.96 -1.71 3.25
CA ASP A 52 -6.62 -1.72 4.54
C ASP A 52 -7.77 -0.76 4.45
N ILE A 53 -8.95 -1.30 4.33
CA ILE A 53 -10.13 -0.48 4.21
C ILE A 53 -10.87 -0.36 5.49
N LYS A 54 -10.17 -0.44 6.58
CA LYS A 54 -10.72 -0.18 7.84
C LYS A 54 -11.08 1.27 7.91
N MET A 55 -12.24 1.64 7.55
CA MET A 55 -12.62 3.02 7.49
C MET A 55 -13.23 3.40 8.77
N PRO A 56 -12.52 4.08 9.55
CA PRO A 56 -13.05 4.45 10.83
C PRO A 56 -14.26 5.31 10.70
N ARG A 57 -14.42 6.00 9.77
CA ARG A 57 -15.42 6.80 9.65
C ARG A 57 -16.53 6.42 9.10
N MET A 58 -16.96 6.16 9.11
CA MET A 58 -17.83 5.82 8.61
C MET A 58 -18.81 5.99 9.13
N ASP A 59 -19.08 6.35 9.56
CA ASP A 59 -20.01 6.42 10.10
C ASP A 59 -20.65 6.69 9.85
#